data_7aa3252e972783576cbc469c277bbfde
#
_entry.id   7aa3252e972783576cbc469c277bbfde
#
_cell.length_a   1.000
_cell.length_b   1.000
_cell.length_c   1.000
_cell.angle_alpha   90.00
_cell.angle_beta   90.00
_cell.angle_gamma   90.00
#
_symmetry.space_group_name_H-M   'P 1'
#
loop_
_entity.id
_entity.type
_entity.pdbx_description
1 polymer ?
#
loop_
_entity_poly.entity_id
_entity_poly.type
_entity_poly.pdbx_seq_one_letter_code
_entity_poly.pdbx_strand_id
1 'polypeptide(L)'
;MNPFRSASARFHKKLLTKTMAIGVILALMGTACLIQLANVQLVNGKSMAQAAAQSRTITVTLKASRGKIMDTNGSILAQSVERYTIIGNPEEAQAFTPTTCTKQTGDNCHQIDGKPVGATGAAAVARLLAPVLDMDATELGAMLSGTGQYAVLKKDVTPAVKRKISKLNLGGIVYAELSNERIYSNGTLMGALLGGVDSEGKGVAG
;
A
#
# COMPACT_ATOMS: atom_id res chain seq x y z
N MET A 1 -68.61 -25.75 -42.39
CA MET A 1 -67.49 -24.79 -42.24
C MET A 1 -67.20 -24.68 -40.76
N ASN A 2 -66.07 -25.18 -40.31
CA ASN A 2 -65.71 -25.30 -38.85
C ASN A 2 -65.17 -24.00 -38.31
N PRO A 3 -65.88 -23.26 -37.44
CA PRO A 3 -65.40 -21.97 -36.89
C PRO A 3 -64.20 -22.07 -35.98
N PHE A 4 -63.85 -23.23 -35.46
CA PHE A 4 -62.75 -23.48 -34.58
C PHE A 4 -61.35 -23.39 -35.25
N ARG A 5 -61.25 -23.63 -36.56
CA ARG A 5 -59.98 -23.54 -37.32
C ARG A 5 -59.53 -22.11 -37.58
N SER A 6 -60.42 -21.14 -37.62
CA SER A 6 -60.05 -19.73 -37.87
C SER A 6 -59.60 -18.97 -36.61
N ALA A 7 -59.97 -19.43 -35.41
CA ALA A 7 -59.61 -18.82 -34.17
C ALA A 7 -58.18 -19.18 -33.75
N SER A 8 -57.75 -20.45 -33.94
CA SER A 8 -56.40 -20.91 -33.60
C SER A 8 -55.32 -20.26 -34.51
N ALA A 9 -55.62 -20.11 -35.80
CA ALA A 9 -54.73 -19.47 -36.76
C ALA A 9 -54.48 -17.97 -36.43
N ARG A 10 -55.49 -17.27 -35.95
CA ARG A 10 -55.37 -15.86 -35.50
C ARG A 10 -54.59 -15.73 -34.18
N PHE A 11 -54.73 -16.68 -33.29
CA PHE A 11 -54.02 -16.73 -32.05
C PHE A 11 -52.50 -16.97 -32.26
N HIS A 12 -52.16 -17.95 -33.10
CA HIS A 12 -50.78 -18.22 -33.49
C HIS A 12 -50.11 -17.03 -34.20
N LYS A 13 -50.83 -16.34 -35.08
CA LYS A 13 -50.33 -15.16 -35.78
C LYS A 13 -50.02 -14.00 -34.80
N LYS A 14 -50.88 -13.75 -33.80
CA LYS A 14 -50.67 -12.74 -32.76
C LYS A 14 -49.51 -13.11 -31.79
N LEU A 15 -49.35 -14.39 -31.50
CA LEU A 15 -48.20 -14.86 -30.69
C LEU A 15 -46.87 -14.67 -31.46
N LEU A 16 -46.84 -15.10 -32.73
CA LEU A 16 -45.65 -14.94 -33.59
C LEU A 16 -45.23 -13.50 -33.78
N THR A 17 -46.18 -12.57 -33.94
CA THR A 17 -45.84 -11.14 -34.06
C THR A 17 -45.30 -10.55 -32.76
N LYS A 18 -45.80 -10.98 -31.60
CA LYS A 18 -45.29 -10.55 -30.29
C LYS A 18 -43.89 -11.11 -30.03
N THR A 19 -43.64 -12.38 -30.32
CA THR A 19 -42.30 -12.99 -30.18
C THR A 19 -41.30 -12.41 -31.16
N MET A 20 -41.70 -12.13 -32.39
CA MET A 20 -40.83 -11.40 -33.34
C MET A 20 -40.50 -9.97 -32.85
N ALA A 21 -41.47 -9.24 -32.33
CA ALA A 21 -41.25 -7.89 -31.80
C ALA A 21 -40.23 -7.91 -30.63
N ILE A 22 -40.36 -8.84 -29.69
CA ILE A 22 -39.41 -9.03 -28.60
C ILE A 22 -38.01 -9.40 -29.14
N GLY A 23 -37.96 -10.31 -30.12
CA GLY A 23 -36.67 -10.67 -30.75
C GLY A 23 -36.00 -9.50 -31.43
N VAL A 24 -36.72 -8.62 -32.11
CA VAL A 24 -36.20 -7.42 -32.72
C VAL A 24 -35.67 -6.44 -31.67
N ILE A 25 -36.40 -6.23 -30.56
CA ILE A 25 -35.98 -5.35 -29.49
C ILE A 25 -34.69 -5.87 -28.85
N LEU A 26 -34.59 -7.17 -28.59
CA LEU A 26 -33.39 -7.80 -28.03
C LEU A 26 -32.20 -7.68 -28.99
N ALA A 27 -32.44 -7.86 -30.29
CA ALA A 27 -31.39 -7.71 -31.31
C ALA A 27 -30.87 -6.26 -31.38
N LEU A 28 -31.78 -5.27 -31.31
CA LEU A 28 -31.41 -3.85 -31.28
C LEU A 28 -30.60 -3.49 -30.01
N MET A 29 -31.02 -3.98 -28.84
CA MET A 29 -30.27 -3.79 -27.59
C MET A 29 -28.91 -4.45 -27.68
N GLY A 30 -28.82 -5.68 -28.19
CA GLY A 30 -27.53 -6.37 -28.36
C GLY A 30 -26.58 -5.63 -29.30
N THR A 31 -27.11 -5.13 -30.43
CA THR A 31 -26.30 -4.32 -31.37
C THR A 31 -25.84 -2.99 -30.75
N ALA A 32 -26.67 -2.32 -29.99
CA ALA A 32 -26.31 -1.10 -29.25
C ALA A 32 -25.19 -1.39 -28.22
N CYS A 33 -25.28 -2.47 -27.49
CA CYS A 33 -24.22 -2.89 -26.55
C CYS A 33 -22.89 -3.21 -27.26
N LEU A 34 -22.93 -3.89 -28.40
CA LEU A 34 -21.74 -4.20 -29.19
C LEU A 34 -21.07 -2.94 -29.74
N ILE A 35 -21.85 -1.98 -30.25
CA ILE A 35 -21.33 -0.70 -30.71
C ILE A 35 -20.67 0.07 -29.55
N GLN A 36 -21.30 0.09 -28.37
CA GLN A 36 -20.79 0.75 -27.19
C GLN A 36 -19.48 0.08 -26.70
N LEU A 37 -19.44 -1.25 -26.71
CA LEU A 37 -18.27 -2.02 -26.34
C LEU A 37 -17.10 -1.76 -27.31
N ALA A 38 -17.37 -1.75 -28.60
CA ALA A 38 -16.38 -1.41 -29.63
C ALA A 38 -15.86 0.04 -29.46
N ASN A 39 -16.73 0.99 -29.17
CA ASN A 39 -16.33 2.38 -28.93
C ASN A 39 -15.41 2.49 -27.70
N VAL A 40 -15.77 1.83 -26.59
CA VAL A 40 -14.93 1.86 -25.37
C VAL A 40 -13.59 1.17 -25.59
N GLN A 41 -13.56 0.03 -26.30
CA GLN A 41 -12.34 -0.74 -26.46
C GLN A 41 -11.42 -0.22 -27.57
N LEU A 42 -11.98 0.17 -28.72
CA LEU A 42 -11.19 0.56 -29.89
C LEU A 42 -10.90 2.06 -29.95
N VAL A 43 -11.87 2.90 -29.58
CA VAL A 43 -11.73 4.36 -29.69
C VAL A 43 -11.16 4.94 -28.40
N ASN A 44 -11.75 4.60 -27.25
CA ASN A 44 -11.39 5.20 -25.96
C ASN A 44 -10.46 4.32 -25.10
N GLY A 45 -10.08 3.13 -25.57
CA GLY A 45 -9.27 2.19 -24.80
C GLY A 45 -7.93 2.76 -24.33
N LYS A 46 -7.23 3.51 -25.19
CA LYS A 46 -5.95 4.13 -24.84
C LYS A 46 -6.11 5.25 -23.79
N SER A 47 -7.11 6.11 -23.93
CA SER A 47 -7.34 7.20 -22.98
C SER A 47 -7.80 6.67 -21.61
N MET A 48 -8.63 5.63 -21.57
CA MET A 48 -9.04 4.98 -20.34
C MET A 48 -7.88 4.25 -19.66
N ALA A 49 -7.01 3.57 -20.42
CA ALA A 49 -5.80 2.94 -19.90
C ALA A 49 -4.83 3.97 -19.31
N GLN A 50 -4.65 5.12 -19.97
CA GLN A 50 -3.83 6.23 -19.46
C GLN A 50 -4.43 6.83 -18.18
N ALA A 51 -5.73 7.09 -18.13
CA ALA A 51 -6.40 7.60 -16.94
C ALA A 51 -6.30 6.61 -15.77
N ALA A 52 -6.45 5.31 -16.03
CA ALA A 52 -6.27 4.27 -15.03
C ALA A 52 -4.81 4.15 -14.55
N ALA A 53 -3.85 4.32 -15.44
CA ALA A 53 -2.43 4.36 -15.07
C ALA A 53 -2.11 5.59 -14.22
N GLN A 54 -2.60 6.76 -14.59
CA GLN A 54 -2.40 8.01 -13.83
C GLN A 54 -2.99 7.93 -12.42
N SER A 55 -4.19 7.35 -12.26
CA SER A 55 -4.81 7.19 -10.93
C SER A 55 -4.11 6.15 -10.04
N ARG A 56 -3.27 5.27 -10.62
CA ARG A 56 -2.46 4.30 -9.89
C ARG A 56 -1.00 4.72 -9.71
N THR A 57 -0.57 5.78 -10.38
CA THR A 57 0.81 6.26 -10.32
C THR A 57 0.90 7.42 -9.33
N ILE A 58 1.58 7.18 -8.22
CA ILE A 58 1.93 8.22 -7.26
C ILE A 58 3.34 8.67 -7.56
N THR A 59 3.53 9.95 -7.83
CA THR A 59 4.87 10.52 -7.96
C THR A 59 5.45 10.72 -6.57
N VAL A 60 6.40 9.88 -6.18
CA VAL A 60 7.14 10.03 -4.93
C VAL A 60 8.42 10.79 -5.22
N THR A 61 8.57 11.97 -4.62
CA THR A 61 9.82 12.75 -4.69
C THR A 61 10.81 12.15 -3.70
N LEU A 62 11.81 11.44 -4.21
CA LEU A 62 12.92 10.95 -3.39
C LEU A 62 13.87 12.11 -3.11
N LYS A 63 14.02 12.48 -1.85
CA LYS A 63 15.02 13.48 -1.43
C LYS A 63 16.41 12.85 -1.58
N ALA A 64 17.27 13.48 -2.38
CA ALA A 64 18.65 13.07 -2.51
C ALA A 64 19.39 13.24 -1.18
N SER A 65 20.30 12.31 -0.85
CA SER A 65 21.15 12.46 0.30
C SER A 65 22.18 13.59 0.05
N ARG A 66 22.43 14.41 1.07
CA ARG A 66 23.44 15.46 0.96
C ARG A 66 24.84 14.87 0.92
N GLY A 67 25.75 15.52 0.19
CA GLY A 67 27.17 15.17 0.14
C GLY A 67 27.86 15.24 1.50
N LYS A 68 29.00 14.61 1.59
CA LYS A 68 29.88 14.67 2.75
C LYS A 68 30.60 16.02 2.78
N ILE A 69 30.85 16.55 3.97
CA ILE A 69 31.74 17.68 4.22
C ILE A 69 32.96 17.13 4.92
N MET A 70 34.14 17.42 4.39
CA MET A 70 35.42 16.94 4.91
C MET A 70 36.33 18.10 5.15
N ASP A 71 37.28 17.93 6.06
CA ASP A 71 38.39 18.88 6.26
C ASP A 71 39.50 18.68 5.21
N THR A 72 40.55 19.47 5.29
CA THR A 72 41.73 19.40 4.39
C THR A 72 42.46 18.07 4.48
N ASN A 73 42.32 17.32 5.58
CA ASN A 73 42.94 16.03 5.81
C ASN A 73 42.04 14.85 5.41
N GLY A 74 40.84 15.13 4.90
CA GLY A 74 39.86 14.11 4.51
C GLY A 74 39.00 13.57 5.65
N SER A 75 39.10 14.15 6.87
CA SER A 75 38.23 13.76 8.00
C SER A 75 36.82 14.25 7.77
N ILE A 76 35.83 13.36 7.98
CA ILE A 76 34.42 13.67 7.75
C ILE A 76 33.91 14.56 8.88
N LEU A 77 33.47 15.76 8.54
CA LEU A 77 32.86 16.71 9.47
C LEU A 77 31.33 16.57 9.52
N ALA A 78 30.69 16.32 8.38
CA ALA A 78 29.30 16.05 8.29
C ALA A 78 28.98 15.09 7.14
N GLN A 79 28.06 14.13 7.37
CA GLN A 79 27.59 13.21 6.34
C GLN A 79 26.13 12.85 6.55
N SER A 80 25.44 12.52 5.46
CA SER A 80 24.12 11.95 5.53
C SER A 80 24.20 10.44 5.65
N VAL A 81 23.40 9.88 6.53
CA VAL A 81 23.24 8.42 6.71
C VAL A 81 21.82 8.01 6.44
N GLU A 82 21.65 6.82 5.89
CA GLU A 82 20.34 6.24 5.70
C GLU A 82 19.69 5.92 7.04
N ARG A 83 18.48 6.42 7.21
CA ARG A 83 17.56 6.08 8.30
C ARG A 83 16.21 5.76 7.70
N TYR A 84 15.38 5.15 8.49
CA TYR A 84 14.03 4.79 8.08
C TYR A 84 13.02 5.22 9.13
N THR A 85 11.90 5.74 8.68
CA THR A 85 10.70 5.91 9.51
C THR A 85 9.82 4.70 9.31
N ILE A 86 9.52 3.98 10.39
CA ILE A 86 8.63 2.83 10.38
C ILE A 86 7.21 3.31 10.55
N ILE A 87 6.38 2.90 9.62
CA ILE A 87 4.99 3.29 9.52
C ILE A 87 4.13 2.03 9.58
N GLY A 88 3.06 2.09 10.36
CA GLY A 88 2.05 1.07 10.45
C GLY A 88 0.75 1.51 9.77
N ASN A 89 0.00 0.56 9.25
CA ASN A 89 -1.37 0.72 8.82
C ASN A 89 -2.30 0.14 9.88
N PRO A 90 -2.96 0.98 10.72
CA PRO A 90 -3.84 0.50 11.79
C PRO A 90 -5.03 -0.31 11.27
N GLU A 91 -5.60 0.06 10.12
CA GLU A 91 -6.74 -0.63 9.52
C GLU A 91 -6.38 -2.09 9.18
N GLU A 92 -5.26 -2.30 8.50
CA GLU A 92 -4.76 -3.64 8.16
C GLU A 92 -4.27 -4.39 9.41
N ALA A 93 -3.68 -3.69 10.37
CA ALA A 93 -3.21 -4.28 11.61
C ALA A 93 -4.33 -4.91 12.43
N GLN A 94 -5.53 -4.32 12.46
CA GLN A 94 -6.67 -4.86 13.18
C GLN A 94 -7.18 -6.18 12.58
N ALA A 95 -7.07 -6.33 11.26
CA ALA A 95 -7.48 -7.55 10.55
C ALA A 95 -6.42 -8.67 10.59
N PHE A 96 -5.23 -8.40 11.13
CA PHE A 96 -4.10 -9.32 11.08
C PHE A 96 -4.32 -10.58 11.91
N THR A 97 -4.07 -11.73 11.30
CA THR A 97 -4.06 -13.03 11.99
C THR A 97 -2.70 -13.69 11.78
N PRO A 98 -1.94 -13.96 12.88
CA PRO A 98 -0.64 -14.60 12.76
C PRO A 98 -0.73 -16.01 12.18
N THR A 99 0.15 -16.33 11.26
CA THR A 99 0.29 -17.67 10.68
C THR A 99 1.11 -18.54 11.62
N THR A 100 0.60 -19.72 12.00
CA THR A 100 1.33 -20.68 12.81
C THR A 100 2.50 -21.29 12.03
N CYS A 101 3.64 -21.46 12.67
CA CYS A 101 4.82 -22.07 12.08
C CYS A 101 4.65 -23.58 11.98
N THR A 102 4.67 -24.10 10.76
CA THR A 102 4.62 -25.53 10.42
C THR A 102 5.66 -25.83 9.34
N LYS A 103 5.92 -27.09 9.05
CA LYS A 103 6.82 -27.48 7.95
C LYS A 103 6.35 -26.95 6.57
N GLN A 104 5.06 -26.67 6.42
CA GLN A 104 4.45 -26.18 5.18
C GLN A 104 4.52 -24.67 5.03
N THR A 105 4.49 -23.93 6.15
CA THR A 105 4.55 -22.45 6.14
C THR A 105 5.97 -21.92 5.98
N GLY A 106 7.00 -22.73 6.27
CA GLY A 106 8.40 -22.32 6.17
C GLY A 106 8.67 -21.03 6.92
N ASP A 107 9.36 -20.09 6.27
CA ASP A 107 9.68 -18.77 6.83
C ASP A 107 8.50 -17.78 6.84
N ASN A 108 7.35 -18.14 6.24
CA ASN A 108 6.15 -17.29 6.20
C ASN A 108 5.24 -17.54 7.41
N CYS A 109 5.82 -17.53 8.60
CA CYS A 109 5.08 -17.72 9.83
C CYS A 109 5.49 -16.70 10.90
N HIS A 110 4.67 -16.60 11.94
CA HIS A 110 4.82 -15.60 12.98
C HIS A 110 5.01 -16.26 14.34
N GLN A 111 6.17 -16.05 14.93
CA GLN A 111 6.52 -16.58 16.26
C GLN A 111 7.42 -15.59 17.00
N ILE A 112 7.41 -15.66 18.31
CA ILE A 112 8.29 -14.91 19.22
C ILE A 112 9.01 -15.95 20.08
N ASP A 113 10.33 -15.99 19.99
CA ASP A 113 11.18 -16.96 20.73
C ASP A 113 10.71 -18.41 20.58
N GLY A 114 10.32 -18.80 19.36
CA GLY A 114 9.86 -20.15 19.05
C GLY A 114 8.44 -20.49 19.54
N LYS A 115 7.70 -19.51 20.07
CA LYS A 115 6.33 -19.67 20.55
C LYS A 115 5.34 -18.92 19.67
N PRO A 116 4.09 -19.40 19.56
CA PRO A 116 3.02 -18.66 18.88
C PRO A 116 2.84 -17.27 19.49
N VAL A 117 2.48 -16.29 18.66
CA VAL A 117 2.30 -14.89 19.09
C VAL A 117 1.26 -14.71 20.20
N GLY A 118 0.25 -15.61 20.27
CA GLY A 118 -0.76 -15.64 21.33
C GLY A 118 -1.70 -14.42 21.34
N ALA A 119 -1.81 -13.72 20.21
CA ALA A 119 -2.70 -12.57 20.01
C ALA A 119 -3.08 -12.49 18.54
N THR A 120 -4.09 -11.68 18.20
CA THR A 120 -4.52 -11.32 16.84
C THR A 120 -4.62 -9.81 16.71
N GLY A 121 -4.79 -9.33 15.49
CA GLY A 121 -4.96 -7.90 15.23
C GLY A 121 -3.73 -7.07 15.60
N ALA A 122 -3.98 -5.80 15.93
CA ALA A 122 -2.97 -4.83 16.31
C ALA A 122 -2.05 -5.31 17.45
N ALA A 123 -2.59 -6.07 18.42
CA ALA A 123 -1.82 -6.62 19.53
C ALA A 123 -0.79 -7.66 19.05
N ALA A 124 -1.12 -8.48 18.05
CA ALA A 124 -0.19 -9.44 17.47
C ALA A 124 0.96 -8.72 16.74
N VAL A 125 0.64 -7.72 15.91
CA VAL A 125 1.63 -6.92 15.19
C VAL A 125 2.56 -6.21 16.18
N ALA A 126 1.99 -5.61 17.23
CA ALA A 126 2.75 -4.94 18.29
C ALA A 126 3.73 -5.88 19.01
N ARG A 127 3.28 -7.08 19.37
CA ARG A 127 4.16 -8.09 20.00
C ARG A 127 5.31 -8.54 19.11
N LEU A 128 5.07 -8.64 17.80
CA LEU A 128 6.11 -8.99 16.83
C LEU A 128 7.13 -7.87 16.64
N LEU A 129 6.67 -6.62 16.66
CA LEU A 129 7.53 -5.45 16.44
C LEU A 129 8.30 -5.01 17.69
N ALA A 130 7.73 -5.20 18.88
CA ALA A 130 8.29 -4.75 20.15
C ALA A 130 9.78 -5.11 20.33
N PRO A 131 10.20 -6.39 20.18
CA PRO A 131 11.60 -6.76 20.37
C PRO A 131 12.52 -6.23 19.26
N VAL A 132 11.98 -5.95 18.07
CA VAL A 132 12.77 -5.47 16.93
C VAL A 132 12.96 -3.96 16.99
N LEU A 133 11.92 -3.23 17.42
CA LEU A 133 11.94 -1.77 17.56
C LEU A 133 12.47 -1.31 18.90
N ASP A 134 12.66 -2.21 19.86
CA ASP A 134 13.00 -1.88 21.24
C ASP A 134 12.01 -0.85 21.82
N MET A 135 10.72 -1.24 21.81
CA MET A 135 9.58 -0.45 22.27
C MET A 135 8.61 -1.34 23.03
N ASP A 136 7.78 -0.73 23.88
CA ASP A 136 6.74 -1.46 24.59
C ASP A 136 5.63 -1.93 23.64
N ALA A 137 5.19 -3.20 23.81
CA ALA A 137 4.16 -3.77 22.95
C ALA A 137 2.79 -3.10 23.18
N THR A 138 2.53 -2.57 24.37
CA THR A 138 1.27 -1.86 24.70
C THR A 138 1.23 -0.51 23.96
N GLU A 139 2.34 0.21 23.96
CA GLU A 139 2.48 1.48 23.24
C GLU A 139 2.29 1.28 21.74
N LEU A 140 3.00 0.31 21.15
CA LEU A 140 2.85 -0.04 19.74
C LEU A 140 1.43 -0.50 19.41
N GLY A 141 0.81 -1.28 20.30
CA GLY A 141 -0.57 -1.71 20.17
C GLY A 141 -1.56 -0.55 20.15
N ALA A 142 -1.36 0.46 21.00
CA ALA A 142 -2.18 1.67 21.02
C ALA A 142 -2.06 2.45 19.70
N MET A 143 -0.84 2.62 19.17
CA MET A 143 -0.60 3.29 17.89
C MET A 143 -1.28 2.54 16.71
N LEU A 144 -1.30 1.20 16.75
CA LEU A 144 -1.87 0.35 15.72
C LEU A 144 -3.38 0.09 15.90
N SER A 145 -3.98 0.52 17.01
CA SER A 145 -5.42 0.40 17.27
C SER A 145 -6.21 1.63 16.81
N GLY A 146 -5.56 2.64 16.28
CA GLY A 146 -6.18 3.85 15.74
C GLY A 146 -7.01 3.59 14.49
N THR A 147 -7.74 4.60 14.06
CA THR A 147 -8.43 4.62 12.75
C THR A 147 -7.53 5.27 11.71
N GLY A 148 -7.46 4.69 10.53
CA GLY A 148 -6.68 5.21 9.42
C GLY A 148 -5.61 4.24 8.93
N GLN A 149 -4.90 4.68 7.90
CA GLN A 149 -3.93 3.83 7.18
C GLN A 149 -2.48 4.25 7.40
N TYR A 150 -2.24 5.23 8.27
CA TYR A 150 -0.92 5.81 8.49
C TYR A 150 -0.71 6.13 9.97
N ALA A 151 0.22 5.44 10.61
CA ALA A 151 0.67 5.70 11.96
C ALA A 151 2.19 5.61 12.02
N VAL A 152 2.88 6.66 12.47
CA VAL A 152 4.32 6.63 12.65
C VAL A 152 4.64 5.86 13.92
N LEU A 153 5.30 4.71 13.78
CA LEU A 153 5.67 3.85 14.91
C LEU A 153 7.03 4.24 15.49
N LYS A 154 8.05 4.38 14.64
CA LYS A 154 9.39 4.80 15.08
C LYS A 154 10.12 5.54 13.98
N LYS A 155 10.82 6.62 14.34
CA LYS A 155 11.71 7.37 13.45
C LYS A 155 13.16 6.95 13.64
N ASP A 156 14.00 7.33 12.71
CA ASP A 156 15.46 7.20 12.77
C ASP A 156 15.98 5.77 12.94
N VAL A 157 15.25 4.82 12.35
CA VAL A 157 15.56 3.40 12.42
C VAL A 157 16.69 3.05 11.44
N THR A 158 17.65 2.24 11.90
CA THR A 158 18.78 1.82 11.09
C THR A 158 18.39 0.80 10.01
N PRO A 159 19.15 0.69 8.89
CA PRO A 159 18.94 -0.32 7.86
C PRO A 159 18.93 -1.76 8.39
N ALA A 160 19.68 -2.02 9.48
CA ALA A 160 19.72 -3.34 10.12
C ALA A 160 18.38 -3.71 10.74
N VAL A 161 17.73 -2.78 11.45
CA VAL A 161 16.42 -2.97 12.06
C VAL A 161 15.33 -3.09 10.98
N LYS A 162 15.40 -2.25 9.92
CA LYS A 162 14.50 -2.39 8.76
C LYS A 162 14.53 -3.83 8.20
N ARG A 163 15.73 -4.41 8.01
CA ARG A 163 15.88 -5.79 7.53
C ARG A 163 15.25 -6.81 8.48
N LYS A 164 15.34 -6.59 9.81
CA LYS A 164 14.66 -7.47 10.78
C LYS A 164 13.14 -7.39 10.65
N ILE A 165 12.59 -6.16 10.49
CA ILE A 165 11.15 -5.96 10.28
C ILE A 165 10.68 -6.65 8.99
N SER A 166 11.43 -6.53 7.90
CA SER A 166 11.08 -7.19 6.62
C SER A 166 11.00 -8.72 6.74
N LYS A 167 11.73 -9.34 7.67
CA LYS A 167 11.67 -10.79 7.94
C LYS A 167 10.43 -11.21 8.74
N LEU A 168 9.71 -10.26 9.33
CA LEU A 168 8.48 -10.56 10.08
C LEU A 168 7.27 -10.80 9.17
N ASN A 169 7.41 -10.67 7.86
CA ASN A 169 6.34 -10.89 6.87
C ASN A 169 5.04 -10.10 7.16
N LEU A 170 5.19 -8.88 7.67
CA LEU A 170 4.09 -7.94 7.95
C LEU A 170 3.78 -7.04 6.73
N GLY A 171 3.94 -7.58 5.51
CA GLY A 171 3.71 -6.81 4.28
C GLY A 171 2.29 -6.25 4.19
N GLY A 172 2.16 -4.98 3.78
CA GLY A 172 0.89 -4.24 3.76
C GLY A 172 0.51 -3.59 5.09
N ILE A 173 0.98 -4.15 6.22
CA ILE A 173 0.68 -3.63 7.56
C ILE A 173 1.78 -2.67 8.03
N VAL A 174 3.03 -3.04 7.78
CA VAL A 174 4.20 -2.26 8.23
C VAL A 174 5.12 -2.04 7.06
N TYR A 175 5.51 -0.81 6.86
CA TYR A 175 6.46 -0.41 5.83
C TYR A 175 7.46 0.62 6.36
N ALA A 176 8.55 0.80 5.63
CA ALA A 176 9.62 1.70 6.00
C ALA A 176 9.81 2.76 4.92
N GLU A 177 9.69 4.02 5.29
CA GLU A 177 10.02 5.14 4.43
C GLU A 177 11.47 5.56 4.64
N LEU A 178 12.17 5.83 3.53
CA LEU A 178 13.54 6.30 3.59
C LEU A 178 13.59 7.71 4.17
N SER A 179 14.37 7.87 5.22
CA SER A 179 14.71 9.15 5.84
C SER A 179 16.23 9.30 5.83
N ASN A 180 16.72 10.50 5.60
CA ASN A 180 18.14 10.79 5.64
C ASN A 180 18.43 11.65 6.87
N GLU A 181 19.26 11.13 7.76
CA GLU A 181 19.75 11.86 8.91
C GLU A 181 21.12 12.50 8.62
N ARG A 182 21.33 13.72 9.06
CA ARG A 182 22.63 14.40 8.96
C ARG A 182 23.38 14.20 10.25
N ILE A 183 24.50 13.49 10.19
CA ILE A 183 25.39 13.28 11.34
C ILE A 183 26.57 14.23 11.25
N TYR A 184 26.88 14.89 12.36
CA TYR A 184 28.04 15.77 12.55
C TYR A 184 29.03 15.05 13.45
N SER A 185 30.20 14.69 12.91
CA SER A 185 31.20 13.85 13.61
C SER A 185 31.77 14.51 14.87
N ASN A 186 31.84 15.84 14.88
CA ASN A 186 32.38 16.63 15.99
C ASN A 186 31.28 17.32 16.84
N GLY A 187 30.04 16.81 16.78
CA GLY A 187 28.93 17.37 17.53
C GLY A 187 28.66 18.83 17.19
N THR A 188 28.60 19.70 18.23
CA THR A 188 28.35 21.13 18.08
C THR A 188 29.56 21.94 17.68
N LEU A 189 30.74 21.32 17.65
CA LEU A 189 31.98 21.98 17.20
C LEU A 189 31.81 22.43 15.75
N MET A 190 32.05 23.68 15.44
CA MET A 190 31.84 24.27 14.11
C MET A 190 30.36 24.40 13.68
N GLY A 191 29.40 24.27 14.57
CA GLY A 191 27.97 24.36 14.25
C GLY A 191 27.60 25.65 13.52
N ALA A 192 28.21 26.78 13.90
CA ALA A 192 28.00 28.06 13.21
C ALA A 192 28.53 28.09 11.76
N LEU A 193 29.53 27.28 11.44
CA LEU A 193 30.15 27.22 10.11
C LEU A 193 29.46 26.15 9.23
N LEU A 194 29.12 24.99 9.79
CA LEU A 194 28.54 23.89 9.08
C LEU A 194 27.02 24.01 8.94
N GLY A 195 26.41 24.86 9.78
CA GLY A 195 24.98 25.02 9.84
C GLY A 195 24.24 23.79 10.39
N GLY A 196 22.93 23.90 10.51
CA GLY A 196 22.04 22.82 10.93
C GLY A 196 20.94 22.59 9.92
N VAL A 197 20.35 21.40 9.96
CA VAL A 197 19.17 21.05 9.19
C VAL A 197 18.07 20.54 10.12
N ASP A 198 16.82 20.81 9.76
CA ASP A 198 15.67 20.26 10.45
C ASP A 198 15.41 18.79 10.08
N SER A 199 14.37 18.19 10.66
CA SER A 199 13.95 16.81 10.39
C SER A 199 13.50 16.58 8.92
N GLU A 200 13.22 17.66 8.19
CA GLU A 200 12.87 17.60 6.77
C GLU A 200 14.08 17.79 5.86
N GLY A 201 15.27 18.04 6.45
CA GLY A 201 16.51 18.29 5.74
C GLY A 201 16.63 19.71 5.18
N LYS A 202 15.80 20.66 5.64
CA LYS A 202 15.91 22.08 5.28
C LYS A 202 16.94 22.76 6.19
N GLY A 203 17.76 23.65 5.64
CA GLY A 203 18.72 24.41 6.43
C GLY A 203 18.03 25.37 7.40
N VAL A 204 18.45 25.36 8.66
CA VAL A 204 17.91 26.23 9.73
C VAL A 204 18.96 27.21 10.26
N ALA A 205 20.24 26.93 10.07
CA ALA A 205 21.35 27.78 10.49
C ALA A 205 22.60 27.53 9.65
N GLY A 206 23.50 28.49 9.59
CA GLY A 206 24.75 28.42 8.84
C GLY A 206 24.90 29.50 7.80
#